data_c76ff68f01d43f52011e88a92fbdc263
#
_entry.id   c76ff68f01d43f52011e88a92fbdc263
#
_cell.length_a   1.000
_cell.length_b   1.000
_cell.length_c   1.000
_cell.angle_alpha   90.00
_cell.angle_beta   90.00
_cell.angle_gamma   90.00
#
_symmetry.space_group_name_H-M   'P 1'
#
loop_
_entity.id
_entity.type
_entity.pdbx_description
1 polymer ?
#
loop_
_entity_poly.entity_id
_entity_poly.type
_entity_poly.pdbx_seq_one_letter_code
_entity_poly.pdbx_strand_id
1 'polypeptide(L)'
;MGWGAWAKMLPGVKTDSFSLTIILGLSLFGILTCLLSFFIPLNLYTESGLLIVSLIPFFVKKLRTNMLPFPKGPLQSAWFWIFCLIILLAGSYYPFRPDHFYYYEPTIRWLNSYGLIIGVANIDWTLGQMSIFHIMQAGLDQTIDPFQRINVFITILFLVYIFERKSYLLLFVIPICFLFIQAPSPDVTIIFLSLIVVNELCFKYRSDNYNILFLISVFTFIIKPIAFWLPAWVWITGFFLDKNKLKDYRIYLIPGLMVIVFLIKNVIASSTLLYPVPFTKLDTYWLPDLRILELSNQKASVYTFDRYFTINEIKAMSFLQKFYYWLSIGRLQTIINCFLTITIVVFGFFAFFKKNFIYLSLGIIIIIKSVIVFSFSGQFRFIIDGIFPLLYIMFYPCRIGKTKVFAAGLSFFLLFLAITGYPPILKRTIPDFKLTRWMRGFTKNSLLVPENYVLNKYTKEKIGNLDFNVSHYFVDYDTPPPAFNREELKLYLDLGIFPQMKDSTNIRKGFYMKKLMPEEKARLEKIMQSPD
;
A
#
# COMPACT_ATOMS: atom_id res chain seq x y z
N MET A 1 2.90 20.84 0.00
CA MET A 1 3.54 21.83 -0.92
C MET A 1 5.03 22.02 -0.65
N GLY A 2 5.50 22.16 0.60
CA GLY A 2 6.92 22.36 0.89
C GLY A 2 7.81 21.27 0.28
N TRP A 3 7.50 19.99 0.53
CA TRP A 3 8.21 18.88 -0.11
C TRP A 3 8.13 18.89 -1.64
N GLY A 4 7.01 19.35 -2.21
CA GLY A 4 6.87 19.53 -3.66
C GLY A 4 7.80 20.62 -4.22
N ALA A 5 7.99 21.71 -3.48
CA ALA A 5 8.94 22.75 -3.86
C ALA A 5 10.39 22.24 -3.84
N TRP A 6 10.76 21.42 -2.87
CA TRP A 6 12.05 20.71 -2.85
C TRP A 6 12.19 19.75 -4.01
N ALA A 7 11.17 18.94 -4.29
CA ALA A 7 11.19 17.99 -5.40
C ALA A 7 11.41 18.66 -6.77
N LYS A 8 10.87 19.88 -6.96
CA LYS A 8 11.09 20.66 -8.20
C LYS A 8 12.52 21.19 -8.37
N MET A 9 13.37 21.09 -7.35
CA MET A 9 14.81 21.36 -7.48
C MET A 9 15.58 20.22 -8.10
N LEU A 10 14.98 19.02 -8.17
CA LEU A 10 15.64 17.85 -8.74
C LEU A 10 15.78 17.98 -10.27
N PRO A 11 16.87 17.49 -10.86
CA PRO A 11 17.11 17.57 -12.29
C PRO A 11 15.98 16.94 -13.11
N GLY A 12 15.50 17.66 -14.14
CA GLY A 12 14.46 17.14 -15.04
C GLY A 12 13.04 17.15 -14.48
N VAL A 13 12.81 17.66 -13.27
CA VAL A 13 11.50 17.75 -12.61
C VAL A 13 10.89 19.12 -12.83
N LYS A 14 9.97 19.25 -13.79
CA LYS A 14 9.24 20.50 -14.09
C LYS A 14 7.76 20.21 -14.28
N THR A 15 6.89 20.87 -13.53
CA THR A 15 5.44 20.78 -13.69
C THR A 15 4.74 22.04 -13.24
N ASP A 16 3.65 22.39 -13.95
CA ASP A 16 2.73 23.45 -13.60
C ASP A 16 1.45 22.93 -12.91
N SER A 17 1.38 21.63 -12.65
CA SER A 17 0.27 21.00 -11.95
C SER A 17 0.48 21.02 -10.45
N PHE A 18 -0.50 21.53 -9.73
CA PHE A 18 -0.51 21.54 -8.27
C PHE A 18 -0.49 20.11 -7.71
N SER A 19 -1.38 19.25 -8.22
CA SER A 19 -1.50 17.87 -7.75
C SER A 19 -0.23 17.06 -8.02
N LEU A 20 0.36 17.15 -9.22
CA LEU A 20 1.62 16.48 -9.54
C LEU A 20 2.77 17.00 -8.67
N THR A 21 2.80 18.30 -8.35
CA THR A 21 3.81 18.87 -7.44
C THR A 21 3.72 18.25 -6.05
N ILE A 22 2.52 18.03 -5.52
CA ILE A 22 2.34 17.38 -4.20
C ILE A 22 2.75 15.91 -4.27
N ILE A 23 2.39 15.20 -5.34
CA ILE A 23 2.77 13.78 -5.52
C ILE A 23 4.30 13.63 -5.59
N LEU A 24 5.00 14.52 -6.28
CA LEU A 24 6.46 14.56 -6.27
C LEU A 24 7.02 14.81 -4.87
N GLY A 25 6.38 15.72 -4.13
CA GLY A 25 6.72 15.98 -2.72
C GLY A 25 6.54 14.74 -1.83
N LEU A 26 5.46 13.98 -2.03
CA LEU A 26 5.24 12.71 -1.33
C LEU A 26 6.30 11.66 -1.72
N SER A 27 6.70 11.62 -2.99
CA SER A 27 7.76 10.71 -3.45
C SER A 27 9.10 11.03 -2.78
N LEU A 28 9.45 12.31 -2.71
CA LEU A 28 10.67 12.76 -2.04
C LEU A 28 10.60 12.49 -0.53
N PHE A 29 9.49 12.82 0.12
CA PHE A 29 9.25 12.54 1.54
C PHE A 29 9.37 11.05 1.84
N GLY A 30 8.76 10.18 1.03
CA GLY A 30 8.82 8.73 1.21
C GLY A 30 10.24 8.16 1.13
N ILE A 31 11.06 8.65 0.19
CA ILE A 31 12.46 8.21 0.08
C ILE A 31 13.30 8.74 1.25
N LEU A 32 13.11 9.99 1.64
CA LEU A 32 13.85 10.58 2.76
C LEU A 32 13.50 9.92 4.09
N THR A 33 12.22 9.65 4.37
CA THR A 33 11.82 8.91 5.58
C THR A 33 12.36 7.49 5.57
N CYS A 34 12.39 6.83 4.40
CA CYS A 34 12.99 5.51 4.26
C CYS A 34 14.50 5.55 4.56
N LEU A 35 15.24 6.51 4.02
CA LEU A 35 16.66 6.69 4.31
C LEU A 35 16.91 6.98 5.79
N LEU A 36 16.13 7.88 6.40
CA LEU A 36 16.25 8.21 7.82
C LEU A 36 15.98 6.99 8.70
N SER A 37 15.01 6.15 8.35
CA SER A 37 14.66 4.95 9.11
C SER A 37 15.82 3.96 9.23
N PHE A 38 16.79 3.97 8.31
CA PHE A 38 17.98 3.12 8.41
C PHE A 38 18.87 3.50 9.61
N PHE A 39 18.83 4.76 10.03
CA PHE A 39 19.76 5.31 11.02
C PHE A 39 19.09 5.69 12.34
N ILE A 40 17.84 6.14 12.30
CA ILE A 40 17.13 6.67 13.47
C ILE A 40 15.68 6.18 13.50
N PRO A 41 15.05 6.12 14.69
CA PRO A 41 13.60 5.88 14.81
C PRO A 41 12.80 7.05 14.23
N LEU A 42 11.64 6.73 13.66
CA LEU A 42 10.71 7.73 13.10
C LEU A 42 9.79 8.28 14.19
N ASN A 43 10.35 8.82 15.24
CA ASN A 43 9.65 9.35 16.39
C ASN A 43 9.33 10.84 16.26
N LEU A 44 8.81 11.45 17.33
CA LEU A 44 8.45 12.87 17.40
C LEU A 44 9.58 13.82 16.95
N TYR A 45 10.84 13.53 17.31
CA TYR A 45 11.97 14.39 16.92
C TYR A 45 12.21 14.34 15.41
N THR A 46 12.13 13.14 14.83
CA THR A 46 12.29 12.94 13.38
C THR A 46 11.13 13.60 12.62
N GLU A 47 9.89 13.42 13.07
CA GLU A 47 8.71 14.06 12.47
C GLU A 47 8.82 15.59 12.54
N SER A 48 9.22 16.15 13.70
CA SER A 48 9.42 17.59 13.88
C SER A 48 10.50 18.14 12.93
N GLY A 49 11.62 17.41 12.79
CA GLY A 49 12.68 17.79 11.84
C GLY A 49 12.19 17.78 10.39
N LEU A 50 11.44 16.75 9.99
CA LEU A 50 10.84 16.66 8.66
C LEU A 50 9.82 17.79 8.42
N LEU A 51 9.03 18.15 9.44
CA LEU A 51 8.09 19.25 9.37
C LEU A 51 8.83 20.58 9.17
N ILE A 52 9.86 20.86 9.96
CA ILE A 52 10.68 22.07 9.82
C ILE A 52 11.26 22.17 8.40
N VAL A 53 11.85 21.08 7.87
CA VAL A 53 12.38 21.06 6.50
C VAL A 53 11.28 21.33 5.47
N SER A 54 10.06 20.84 5.70
CA SER A 54 8.91 21.09 4.82
C SER A 54 8.45 22.55 4.82
N LEU A 55 8.73 23.29 5.89
CA LEU A 55 8.35 24.70 6.02
C LEU A 55 9.38 25.67 5.40
N ILE A 56 10.65 25.26 5.26
CA ILE A 56 11.72 26.12 4.70
C ILE A 56 11.33 26.78 3.37
N PRO A 57 10.69 26.10 2.40
CA PRO A 57 10.31 26.71 1.13
C PRO A 57 9.37 27.93 1.24
N PHE A 58 8.63 28.07 2.32
CA PHE A 58 7.76 29.24 2.53
C PHE A 58 8.56 30.49 2.83
N PHE A 59 9.76 30.36 3.40
CA PHE A 59 10.62 31.47 3.83
C PHE A 59 11.75 31.74 2.83
N VAL A 60 12.20 30.78 2.06
CA VAL A 60 13.30 30.93 1.09
C VAL A 60 12.73 31.33 -0.28
N LYS A 61 12.98 32.54 -0.72
CA LYS A 61 12.44 33.13 -1.99
C LYS A 61 12.63 32.18 -3.20
N LYS A 62 13.84 31.61 -3.37
CA LYS A 62 14.17 30.69 -4.48
C LYS A 62 13.30 29.41 -4.48
N LEU A 63 12.95 28.88 -3.31
CA LEU A 63 12.11 27.69 -3.18
C LEU A 63 10.62 28.06 -3.26
N ARG A 64 10.24 29.20 -2.73
CA ARG A 64 8.86 29.69 -2.78
C ARG A 64 8.35 29.86 -4.22
N THR A 65 9.22 30.21 -5.17
CA THR A 65 8.84 30.28 -6.59
C THR A 65 8.46 28.94 -7.20
N ASN A 66 8.88 27.82 -6.60
CA ASN A 66 8.49 26.48 -7.00
C ASN A 66 7.11 26.06 -6.44
N MET A 67 6.57 26.79 -5.47
CA MET A 67 5.26 26.52 -4.90
C MET A 67 4.17 27.03 -5.84
N LEU A 68 3.18 26.18 -6.06
CA LEU A 68 2.03 26.54 -6.89
C LEU A 68 0.84 26.93 -6.00
N PRO A 69 0.04 27.94 -6.38
CA PRO A 69 -1.19 28.24 -5.68
C PRO A 69 -2.19 27.09 -5.85
N PHE A 70 -3.07 26.93 -4.87
CA PHE A 70 -4.16 25.98 -4.97
C PHE A 70 -5.03 26.31 -6.20
N PRO A 71 -5.42 25.31 -7.03
CA PRO A 71 -6.18 25.58 -8.24
C PRO A 71 -7.56 26.17 -7.93
N LYS A 72 -7.95 27.23 -8.65
CA LYS A 72 -9.22 27.94 -8.43
C LYS A 72 -10.46 27.07 -8.72
N GLY A 73 -10.36 26.14 -9.69
CA GLY A 73 -11.47 25.31 -10.11
C GLY A 73 -12.10 24.46 -8.98
N PRO A 74 -11.31 23.75 -8.16
CA PRO A 74 -11.83 23.06 -6.96
C PRO A 74 -12.49 24.03 -5.98
N LEU A 75 -11.83 25.14 -5.63
CA LEU A 75 -12.32 26.09 -4.62
C LEU A 75 -13.70 26.66 -4.96
N GLN A 76 -13.98 26.91 -6.24
CA GLN A 76 -15.23 27.50 -6.73
C GLN A 76 -16.35 26.49 -6.93
N SER A 77 -16.10 25.19 -6.73
CA SER A 77 -17.07 24.13 -6.99
C SER A 77 -17.69 23.62 -5.69
N ALA A 78 -18.97 23.83 -5.49
CA ALA A 78 -19.69 23.23 -4.37
C ALA A 78 -19.59 21.68 -4.38
N TRP A 79 -19.58 21.06 -5.56
CA TRP A 79 -19.38 19.61 -5.72
C TRP A 79 -18.06 19.13 -5.16
N PHE A 80 -16.98 19.90 -5.30
CA PHE A 80 -15.69 19.57 -4.72
C PHE A 80 -15.80 19.46 -3.20
N TRP A 81 -16.41 20.42 -2.54
CA TRP A 81 -16.55 20.42 -1.08
C TRP A 81 -17.48 19.33 -0.56
N ILE A 82 -18.58 19.05 -1.30
CA ILE A 82 -19.48 17.92 -0.98
C ILE A 82 -18.69 16.61 -1.01
N PHE A 83 -17.93 16.33 -2.07
CA PHE A 83 -17.12 15.12 -2.16
C PHE A 83 -16.02 15.06 -1.10
N CYS A 84 -15.36 16.21 -0.80
CA CYS A 84 -14.39 16.28 0.31
C CYS A 84 -15.03 15.88 1.64
N LEU A 85 -16.21 16.43 1.95
CA LEU A 85 -16.93 16.10 3.19
C LEU A 85 -17.25 14.61 3.27
N ILE A 86 -17.73 14.00 2.20
CA ILE A 86 -18.04 12.57 2.19
C ILE A 86 -16.77 11.72 2.36
N ILE A 87 -15.65 12.12 1.73
CA ILE A 87 -14.35 11.43 1.91
C ILE A 87 -13.90 11.53 3.37
N LEU A 88 -14.00 12.70 3.99
CA LEU A 88 -13.66 12.89 5.41
C LEU A 88 -14.54 12.01 6.31
N LEU A 89 -15.84 11.96 6.06
CA LEU A 89 -16.78 11.09 6.78
C LEU A 89 -16.41 9.61 6.61
N ALA A 90 -16.14 9.15 5.38
CA ALA A 90 -15.75 7.78 5.11
C ALA A 90 -14.40 7.41 5.77
N GLY A 91 -13.49 8.37 5.92
CA GLY A 91 -12.20 8.20 6.63
C GLY A 91 -12.31 8.27 8.15
N SER A 92 -13.44 8.69 8.69
CA SER A 92 -13.63 8.87 10.14
C SER A 92 -14.06 7.60 10.87
N TYR A 93 -14.43 6.55 10.15
CA TYR A 93 -14.71 5.25 10.75
C TYR A 93 -13.47 4.62 11.36
N TYR A 94 -13.68 3.67 12.28
CA TYR A 94 -12.59 2.81 12.71
C TYR A 94 -12.15 1.88 11.57
N PRO A 95 -10.86 1.50 11.54
CA PRO A 95 -10.36 0.53 10.58
C PRO A 95 -11.08 -0.81 10.75
N PHE A 96 -11.50 -1.42 9.64
CA PHE A 96 -12.15 -2.73 9.66
C PHE A 96 -11.42 -3.79 8.80
N ARG A 97 -10.34 -3.39 8.14
CA ARG A 97 -9.51 -4.33 7.37
C ARG A 97 -8.54 -5.05 8.29
N PRO A 98 -8.48 -6.41 8.23
CA PRO A 98 -7.57 -7.19 9.06
C PRO A 98 -6.10 -6.76 8.95
N ASP A 99 -5.64 -6.45 7.73
CA ASP A 99 -4.26 -6.06 7.47
C ASP A 99 -3.77 -4.89 8.34
N HIS A 100 -4.68 -3.99 8.77
CA HIS A 100 -4.34 -2.88 9.67
C HIS A 100 -3.84 -3.38 11.02
N PHE A 101 -4.50 -4.40 11.57
CA PHE A 101 -4.24 -4.93 12.90
C PHE A 101 -3.10 -5.95 12.91
N TYR A 102 -2.93 -6.68 11.80
CA TYR A 102 -1.90 -7.70 11.70
C TYR A 102 -0.53 -7.17 11.34
N TYR A 103 -0.42 -6.10 10.50
CA TYR A 103 0.90 -5.65 10.11
C TYR A 103 1.07 -4.15 9.81
N TYR A 104 0.01 -3.35 9.48
CA TYR A 104 0.23 -1.92 9.23
C TYR A 104 0.62 -1.20 10.53
N GLU A 105 -0.22 -1.29 11.54
CA GLU A 105 0.04 -0.66 12.84
C GLU A 105 1.29 -1.24 13.52
N PRO A 106 1.49 -2.58 13.63
CA PRO A 106 2.73 -3.13 14.16
C PRO A 106 3.98 -2.63 13.43
N THR A 107 3.95 -2.56 12.09
CA THR A 107 5.06 -2.02 11.30
C THR A 107 5.38 -0.57 11.65
N ILE A 108 4.35 0.28 11.76
CA ILE A 108 4.51 1.70 12.07
C ILE A 108 5.08 1.86 13.49
N ARG A 109 4.59 1.10 14.47
CA ARG A 109 5.12 1.13 15.85
C ARG A 109 6.59 0.69 15.93
N TRP A 110 6.98 -0.34 15.18
CA TRP A 110 8.39 -0.73 15.07
C TRP A 110 9.24 0.41 14.55
N LEU A 111 8.82 1.05 13.47
CA LEU A 111 9.53 2.18 12.87
C LEU A 111 9.63 3.39 13.80
N ASN A 112 8.55 3.68 14.54
CA ASN A 112 8.53 4.76 15.52
C ASN A 112 9.45 4.51 16.71
N SER A 113 9.52 3.24 17.16
CA SER A 113 10.33 2.86 18.32
C SER A 113 11.81 2.70 18.01
N TYR A 114 12.14 2.12 16.84
CA TYR A 114 13.50 1.65 16.56
C TYR A 114 14.03 2.04 15.17
N GLY A 115 13.20 2.51 14.26
CA GLY A 115 13.54 2.63 12.84
C GLY A 115 13.53 1.27 12.13
N LEU A 116 14.18 1.18 10.99
CA LEU A 116 14.34 -0.08 10.27
C LEU A 116 15.43 -0.94 10.91
N ILE A 117 15.07 -2.14 11.32
CA ILE A 117 15.93 -3.08 12.02
C ILE A 117 16.36 -4.21 11.09
N ILE A 118 17.63 -4.62 11.22
CA ILE A 118 18.19 -5.75 10.50
C ILE A 118 17.43 -7.03 10.90
N GLY A 119 16.89 -7.75 9.91
CA GLY A 119 16.23 -9.02 10.13
C GLY A 119 14.93 -8.94 10.92
N VAL A 120 14.21 -7.79 10.88
CA VAL A 120 12.92 -7.65 11.56
C VAL A 120 11.88 -8.68 11.12
N ALA A 121 11.99 -9.22 9.89
CA ALA A 121 11.17 -10.32 9.40
C ALA A 121 11.35 -11.64 10.20
N ASN A 122 12.36 -11.74 11.05
CA ASN A 122 12.52 -12.85 11.99
C ASN A 122 11.61 -12.72 13.22
N ILE A 123 11.22 -11.51 13.60
CA ILE A 123 10.26 -11.27 14.70
C ILE A 123 8.85 -11.63 14.25
N ASP A 124 8.42 -11.05 13.13
CA ASP A 124 7.16 -11.38 12.47
C ASP A 124 7.38 -11.30 10.96
N TRP A 125 7.02 -12.36 10.27
CA TRP A 125 7.13 -12.44 8.81
C TRP A 125 6.34 -11.35 8.09
N THR A 126 5.27 -10.82 8.71
CA THR A 126 4.47 -9.74 8.11
C THR A 126 5.25 -8.41 8.10
N LEU A 127 6.16 -8.18 9.07
CA LEU A 127 7.02 -7.00 9.09
C LEU A 127 7.99 -6.97 7.89
N GLY A 128 8.35 -8.13 7.34
CA GLY A 128 9.12 -8.21 6.09
C GLY A 128 8.37 -7.62 4.88
N GLN A 129 7.05 -7.55 4.91
CA GLN A 129 6.21 -6.96 3.85
C GLN A 129 6.13 -5.42 3.93
N MET A 130 6.86 -4.81 4.83
CA MET A 130 6.91 -3.36 5.05
C MET A 130 7.00 -2.58 3.73
N SER A 131 6.01 -1.74 3.47
CA SER A 131 5.97 -0.83 2.33
C SER A 131 6.66 0.51 2.65
N ILE A 132 7.20 1.18 1.64
CA ILE A 132 7.61 2.60 1.78
C ILE A 132 6.42 3.47 2.21
N PHE A 133 5.20 3.07 1.88
CA PHE A 133 3.99 3.77 2.31
C PHE A 133 3.78 3.72 3.84
N HIS A 134 4.06 2.57 4.48
CA HIS A 134 4.03 2.46 5.94
C HIS A 134 5.16 3.27 6.60
N ILE A 135 6.34 3.34 5.95
CA ILE A 135 7.44 4.18 6.43
C ILE A 135 7.08 5.67 6.33
N MET A 136 6.38 6.08 5.26
CA MET A 136 5.84 7.44 5.15
C MET A 136 4.84 7.74 6.27
N GLN A 137 3.92 6.81 6.55
CA GLN A 137 2.96 6.97 7.64
C GLN A 137 3.67 7.08 8.99
N ALA A 138 4.67 6.24 9.27
CA ALA A 138 5.46 6.32 10.50
C ALA A 138 6.16 7.67 10.68
N GLY A 139 6.56 8.32 9.59
CA GLY A 139 7.13 9.67 9.61
C GLY A 139 6.11 10.79 9.87
N LEU A 140 4.82 10.48 10.02
CA LEU A 140 3.72 11.43 10.27
C LEU A 140 2.87 11.04 11.48
N ASP A 141 3.19 9.96 12.17
CA ASP A 141 2.30 9.25 13.10
C ASP A 141 2.23 9.89 14.50
N GLN A 142 3.12 10.82 14.83
CA GLN A 142 3.20 11.33 16.20
C GLN A 142 2.26 12.54 16.41
N THR A 143 2.22 13.46 15.48
CA THR A 143 1.47 14.74 15.63
C THR A 143 0.65 15.10 14.40
N ILE A 144 1.14 14.80 13.19
CA ILE A 144 0.48 15.22 11.95
C ILE A 144 -0.70 14.32 11.62
N ASP A 145 -0.51 13.00 11.73
CA ASP A 145 -1.55 12.00 11.43
C ASP A 145 -1.54 10.83 12.43
N PRO A 146 -1.81 11.10 13.74
CA PRO A 146 -1.79 10.09 14.79
C PRO A 146 -2.89 9.02 14.65
N PHE A 147 -3.83 9.23 13.73
CA PHE A 147 -4.89 8.27 13.42
C PHE A 147 -4.60 7.43 12.18
N GLN A 148 -3.45 7.63 11.54
CA GLN A 148 -3.01 6.87 10.35
C GLN A 148 -3.99 6.95 9.16
N ARG A 149 -4.43 8.17 8.87
CA ARG A 149 -5.42 8.49 7.81
C ARG A 149 -4.77 9.08 6.56
N ILE A 150 -3.50 8.78 6.28
CA ILE A 150 -2.79 9.25 5.08
C ILE A 150 -3.57 8.98 3.79
N ASN A 151 -4.35 7.86 3.73
CA ASN A 151 -5.19 7.55 2.58
C ASN A 151 -6.34 8.53 2.37
N VAL A 152 -6.84 9.18 3.43
CA VAL A 152 -7.85 10.25 3.31
C VAL A 152 -7.22 11.44 2.60
N PHE A 153 -6.00 11.84 3.02
CA PHE A 153 -5.26 12.90 2.36
C PHE A 153 -4.99 12.58 0.88
N ILE A 154 -4.53 11.37 0.57
CA ILE A 154 -4.26 10.90 -0.80
C ILE A 154 -5.56 10.92 -1.65
N THR A 155 -6.69 10.53 -1.05
CA THR A 155 -7.99 10.53 -1.74
C THR A 155 -8.46 11.96 -2.05
N ILE A 156 -8.28 12.91 -1.11
CA ILE A 156 -8.56 14.33 -1.35
C ILE A 156 -7.61 14.90 -2.41
N LEU A 157 -6.32 14.53 -2.37
CA LEU A 157 -5.36 14.94 -3.40
C LEU A 157 -5.76 14.42 -4.79
N PHE A 158 -6.24 13.18 -4.89
CA PHE A 158 -6.77 12.65 -6.13
C PHE A 158 -8.02 13.39 -6.59
N LEU A 159 -8.92 13.77 -5.67
CA LEU A 159 -10.06 14.62 -5.98
C LEU A 159 -9.62 15.99 -6.52
N VAL A 160 -8.62 16.63 -5.90
CA VAL A 160 -8.03 17.87 -6.41
C VAL A 160 -7.52 17.69 -7.84
N TYR A 161 -6.80 16.61 -8.11
CA TYR A 161 -6.32 16.24 -9.45
C TYR A 161 -7.47 16.13 -10.46
N ILE A 162 -8.56 15.44 -10.09
CA ILE A 162 -9.74 15.28 -10.95
C ILE A 162 -10.33 16.63 -11.36
N PHE A 163 -10.45 17.55 -10.41
CA PHE A 163 -10.99 18.89 -10.68
C PHE A 163 -9.99 19.80 -11.42
N GLU A 164 -8.69 19.69 -11.12
CA GLU A 164 -7.61 20.41 -11.80
C GLU A 164 -7.56 20.01 -13.30
N ARG A 165 -7.64 18.70 -13.58
CA ARG A 165 -7.56 18.14 -14.93
C ARG A 165 -8.92 18.03 -15.65
N LYS A 166 -10.02 18.32 -14.95
CA LYS A 166 -11.40 18.15 -15.45
C LYS A 166 -11.68 16.70 -15.90
N SER A 167 -11.07 15.72 -15.24
CA SER A 167 -11.16 14.29 -15.54
C SER A 167 -12.25 13.62 -14.69
N TYR A 168 -13.46 14.13 -14.73
CA TYR A 168 -14.54 13.84 -13.79
C TYR A 168 -15.01 12.37 -13.76
N LEU A 169 -14.79 11.58 -14.80
CA LEU A 169 -15.08 10.15 -14.79
C LEU A 169 -14.28 9.37 -13.72
N LEU A 170 -13.13 9.89 -13.31
CA LEU A 170 -12.33 9.30 -12.24
C LEU A 170 -13.02 9.37 -10.87
N LEU A 171 -14.06 10.19 -10.70
CA LEU A 171 -14.88 10.25 -9.48
C LEU A 171 -15.47 8.88 -9.11
N PHE A 172 -15.81 8.04 -10.09
CA PHE A 172 -16.41 6.74 -9.84
C PHE A 172 -15.46 5.71 -9.19
N VAL A 173 -14.16 5.97 -9.18
CA VAL A 173 -13.17 5.08 -8.53
C VAL A 173 -13.06 5.37 -7.03
N ILE A 174 -13.23 6.63 -6.61
CA ILE A 174 -13.05 7.06 -5.21
C ILE A 174 -13.94 6.25 -4.24
N PRO A 175 -15.26 6.08 -4.47
CA PRO A 175 -16.14 5.38 -3.52
C PRO A 175 -15.71 3.93 -3.26
N ILE A 176 -15.18 3.24 -4.26
CA ILE A 176 -14.70 1.86 -4.12
C ILE A 176 -13.54 1.81 -3.10
N CYS A 177 -12.71 2.87 -3.06
CA CYS A 177 -11.61 2.98 -2.12
C CYS A 177 -12.07 3.23 -0.67
N PHE A 178 -13.35 3.55 -0.41
CA PHE A 178 -13.88 3.68 0.97
C PHE A 178 -13.76 2.39 1.78
N LEU A 179 -13.54 1.25 1.11
CA LEU A 179 -13.22 -0.01 1.77
C LEU A 179 -11.80 -0.06 2.40
N PHE A 180 -10.94 0.94 2.11
CA PHE A 180 -9.51 0.90 2.46
C PHE A 180 -8.99 2.19 3.11
N ILE A 181 -9.72 3.32 3.03
CA ILE A 181 -9.18 4.64 3.40
C ILE A 181 -9.00 4.86 4.90
N GLN A 182 -9.59 4.00 5.75
CA GLN A 182 -9.53 4.11 7.22
C GLN A 182 -8.19 3.60 7.78
N ALA A 183 -7.33 3.07 6.95
CA ALA A 183 -6.04 2.50 7.34
C ALA A 183 -4.97 2.88 6.30
N PRO A 184 -3.68 2.84 6.63
CA PRO A 184 -2.60 3.16 5.69
C PRO A 184 -2.37 2.03 4.67
N SER A 185 -3.43 1.64 3.95
CA SER A 185 -3.37 0.64 2.90
C SER A 185 -2.66 1.19 1.65
N PRO A 186 -1.59 0.58 1.14
CA PRO A 186 -0.94 1.00 -0.08
C PRO A 186 -1.81 0.82 -1.33
N ASP A 187 -2.89 0.02 -1.27
CA ASP A 187 -3.77 -0.27 -2.40
C ASP A 187 -4.45 0.99 -2.96
N VAL A 188 -4.91 1.89 -2.09
CA VAL A 188 -5.54 3.16 -2.50
C VAL A 188 -4.56 4.01 -3.32
N THR A 189 -3.35 4.16 -2.79
CA THR A 189 -2.33 5.00 -3.41
C THR A 189 -1.90 4.49 -4.78
N ILE A 190 -1.66 3.16 -4.93
CA ILE A 190 -1.27 2.60 -6.22
C ILE A 190 -2.38 2.72 -7.28
N ILE A 191 -3.65 2.58 -6.89
CA ILE A 191 -4.79 2.78 -7.79
C ILE A 191 -4.82 4.22 -8.31
N PHE A 192 -4.74 5.20 -7.42
CA PHE A 192 -4.84 6.61 -7.81
C PHE A 192 -3.63 7.08 -8.62
N LEU A 193 -2.41 6.71 -8.22
CA LEU A 193 -1.21 7.06 -8.98
C LEU A 193 -1.22 6.42 -10.36
N SER A 194 -1.66 5.17 -10.48
CA SER A 194 -1.81 4.49 -11.78
C SER A 194 -2.79 5.23 -12.70
N LEU A 195 -3.94 5.64 -12.17
CA LEU A 195 -4.93 6.39 -12.93
C LEU A 195 -4.44 7.79 -13.34
N ILE A 196 -3.69 8.46 -12.47
CA ILE A 196 -3.05 9.75 -12.79
C ILE A 196 -2.07 9.58 -13.94
N VAL A 197 -1.16 8.59 -13.86
CA VAL A 197 -0.17 8.33 -14.92
C VAL A 197 -0.86 7.98 -16.24
N VAL A 198 -1.89 7.12 -16.20
CA VAL A 198 -2.64 6.73 -17.40
C VAL A 198 -3.40 7.93 -17.99
N ASN A 199 -4.06 8.74 -17.17
CA ASN A 199 -4.75 9.94 -17.65
C ASN A 199 -3.80 10.95 -18.30
N GLU A 200 -2.63 11.20 -17.68
CA GLU A 200 -1.64 12.12 -18.25
C GLU A 200 -1.05 11.59 -19.57
N LEU A 201 -0.71 10.29 -19.65
CA LEU A 201 -0.13 9.72 -20.87
C LEU A 201 -1.13 9.58 -22.02
N CYS A 202 -2.36 9.15 -21.74
CA CYS A 202 -3.34 8.85 -22.77
C CYS A 202 -4.12 10.09 -23.24
N PHE A 203 -4.36 11.07 -22.35
CA PHE A 203 -5.32 12.15 -22.62
C PHE A 203 -4.80 13.56 -22.34
N LYS A 204 -3.71 13.70 -21.60
CA LYS A 204 -3.15 15.01 -21.19
C LYS A 204 -1.65 15.10 -21.46
N TYR A 205 -1.14 14.26 -22.37
CA TYR A 205 0.29 14.14 -22.62
C TYR A 205 0.95 15.48 -22.95
N ARG A 206 2.06 15.74 -22.28
CA ARG A 206 3.02 16.81 -22.56
C ARG A 206 4.41 16.22 -22.41
N SER A 207 5.27 16.40 -23.41
CA SER A 207 6.64 15.87 -23.40
C SER A 207 7.42 16.29 -22.14
N ASP A 208 7.21 17.52 -21.64
CA ASP A 208 7.87 18.02 -20.42
C ASP A 208 7.49 17.24 -19.16
N ASN A 209 6.32 16.61 -19.14
CA ASN A 209 5.85 15.83 -17.98
C ASN A 209 6.35 14.37 -18.01
N TYR A 210 6.93 13.88 -19.10
CA TYR A 210 7.30 12.46 -19.21
C TYR A 210 8.22 11.98 -18.07
N ASN A 211 9.26 12.74 -17.73
CA ASN A 211 10.19 12.41 -16.66
C ASN A 211 9.48 12.24 -15.31
N ILE A 212 8.50 13.11 -15.06
CA ILE A 212 7.68 13.07 -13.83
C ILE A 212 6.80 11.82 -13.80
N LEU A 213 6.17 11.50 -14.93
CA LEU A 213 5.30 10.34 -15.02
C LEU A 213 6.09 9.03 -14.86
N PHE A 214 7.31 8.97 -15.40
CA PHE A 214 8.21 7.85 -15.16
C PHE A 214 8.62 7.76 -13.69
N LEU A 215 8.98 8.88 -13.05
CA LEU A 215 9.29 8.92 -11.61
C LEU A 215 8.11 8.48 -10.75
N ILE A 216 6.90 9.00 -11.01
CA ILE A 216 5.67 8.61 -10.28
C ILE A 216 5.38 7.12 -10.48
N SER A 217 5.59 6.57 -11.68
CA SER A 217 5.37 5.15 -11.94
C SER A 217 6.32 4.25 -11.16
N VAL A 218 7.60 4.63 -11.06
CA VAL A 218 8.59 3.92 -10.24
C VAL A 218 8.28 4.09 -8.75
N PHE A 219 7.85 5.28 -8.30
CA PHE A 219 7.38 5.48 -6.94
C PHE A 219 6.19 4.57 -6.61
N THR A 220 5.23 4.42 -7.52
CA THR A 220 4.11 3.49 -7.37
C THR A 220 4.58 2.05 -7.21
N PHE A 221 5.57 1.62 -7.99
CA PHE A 221 6.19 0.29 -7.89
C PHE A 221 6.85 0.05 -6.53
N ILE A 222 7.64 1.00 -6.01
CA ILE A 222 8.30 0.81 -4.71
C ILE A 222 7.35 0.90 -3.51
N ILE A 223 6.18 1.53 -3.66
CA ILE A 223 5.09 1.44 -2.67
C ILE A 223 4.57 0.01 -2.61
N LYS A 224 4.30 -0.61 -3.76
CA LYS A 224 3.84 -2.01 -3.82
C LYS A 224 4.32 -2.67 -5.11
N PRO A 225 5.21 -3.66 -5.04
CA PRO A 225 5.87 -4.25 -6.22
C PRO A 225 4.94 -4.81 -7.29
N ILE A 226 3.71 -5.16 -6.93
CA ILE A 226 2.70 -5.64 -7.88
C ILE A 226 2.33 -4.57 -8.95
N ALA A 227 2.66 -3.30 -8.71
CA ALA A 227 2.51 -2.21 -9.68
C ALA A 227 3.67 -2.12 -10.69
N PHE A 228 4.53 -3.16 -10.81
CA PHE A 228 5.66 -3.22 -11.76
C PHE A 228 5.26 -2.97 -13.21
N TRP A 229 4.02 -3.26 -13.56
CA TRP A 229 3.45 -3.03 -14.88
C TRP A 229 3.46 -1.54 -15.28
N LEU A 230 3.32 -0.64 -14.29
CA LEU A 230 3.19 0.79 -14.57
C LEU A 230 4.49 1.42 -15.07
N PRO A 231 5.65 1.30 -14.39
CA PRO A 231 6.91 1.81 -14.94
C PRO A 231 7.32 1.11 -16.23
N ALA A 232 7.03 -0.19 -16.39
CA ALA A 232 7.30 -0.90 -17.62
C ALA A 232 6.45 -0.36 -18.79
N TRP A 233 5.15 -0.10 -18.55
CA TRP A 233 4.28 0.49 -19.56
C TRP A 233 4.67 1.93 -19.92
N VAL A 234 5.00 2.77 -18.92
CA VAL A 234 5.48 4.14 -19.17
C VAL A 234 6.75 4.13 -20.00
N TRP A 235 7.69 3.22 -19.71
CA TRP A 235 8.93 3.08 -20.48
C TRP A 235 8.65 2.64 -21.91
N ILE A 236 7.81 1.64 -22.13
CA ILE A 236 7.39 1.19 -23.47
C ILE A 236 6.73 2.34 -24.25
N THR A 237 5.82 3.07 -23.65
CA THR A 237 5.14 4.20 -24.31
C THR A 237 6.11 5.32 -24.71
N GLY A 238 7.19 5.50 -23.98
CA GLY A 238 8.25 6.46 -24.32
C GLY A 238 8.88 6.21 -25.68
N PHE A 239 8.98 4.96 -26.14
CA PHE A 239 9.46 4.65 -27.49
C PHE A 239 8.57 5.22 -28.61
N PHE A 240 7.28 5.39 -28.33
CA PHE A 240 6.29 5.88 -29.29
C PHE A 240 6.01 7.37 -29.15
N LEU A 241 6.10 7.88 -27.93
CA LEU A 241 5.78 9.28 -27.64
C LEU A 241 7.01 10.20 -27.75
N ASP A 242 8.17 9.76 -27.25
CA ASP A 242 9.38 10.60 -27.22
C ASP A 242 10.65 9.77 -27.00
N LYS A 243 11.16 9.16 -28.06
CA LYS A 243 12.40 8.36 -28.02
C LYS A 243 13.63 9.13 -27.50
N ASN A 244 13.68 10.44 -27.71
CA ASN A 244 14.82 11.25 -27.31
C ASN A 244 14.89 11.38 -25.78
N LYS A 245 13.74 11.40 -25.10
CA LYS A 245 13.68 11.39 -23.63
C LYS A 245 14.28 10.11 -23.06
N LEU A 246 14.03 8.96 -23.67
CA LEU A 246 14.57 7.67 -23.20
C LEU A 246 16.10 7.58 -23.33
N LYS A 247 16.72 8.36 -24.23
CA LYS A 247 18.17 8.43 -24.37
C LYS A 247 18.84 9.32 -23.33
N ASP A 248 18.07 10.20 -22.67
CA ASP A 248 18.58 11.06 -21.62
C ASP A 248 18.70 10.25 -20.31
N TYR A 249 19.93 9.85 -19.94
CA TYR A 249 20.20 9.08 -18.73
C TYR A 249 19.67 9.74 -17.44
N ARG A 250 19.46 11.06 -17.45
CA ARG A 250 18.99 11.84 -16.28
C ARG A 250 17.61 11.39 -15.83
N ILE A 251 16.77 10.88 -16.73
CA ILE A 251 15.44 10.37 -16.36
C ILE A 251 15.51 9.13 -15.44
N TYR A 252 16.63 8.39 -15.49
CA TYR A 252 16.82 7.16 -14.70
C TYR A 252 17.50 7.39 -13.37
N LEU A 253 18.13 8.54 -13.12
CA LEU A 253 18.94 8.78 -11.92
C LEU A 253 18.08 8.71 -10.64
N ILE A 254 17.00 9.49 -10.58
CA ILE A 254 16.15 9.53 -9.39
C ILE A 254 15.33 8.24 -9.26
N PRO A 255 14.63 7.74 -10.30
CA PRO A 255 13.98 6.44 -10.24
C PRO A 255 14.91 5.29 -9.87
N GLY A 256 16.14 5.27 -10.41
CA GLY A 256 17.16 4.27 -10.05
C GLY A 256 17.54 4.33 -8.58
N LEU A 257 17.76 5.53 -8.03
CA LEU A 257 18.01 5.71 -6.60
C LEU A 257 16.83 5.22 -5.76
N MET A 258 15.59 5.49 -6.16
CA MET A 258 14.39 4.98 -5.47
C MET A 258 14.38 3.45 -5.42
N VAL A 259 14.69 2.78 -6.54
CA VAL A 259 14.76 1.31 -6.59
C VAL A 259 15.89 0.80 -5.70
N ILE A 260 17.07 1.42 -5.71
CA ILE A 260 18.20 1.03 -4.85
C ILE A 260 17.81 1.13 -3.37
N VAL A 261 17.20 2.24 -2.94
CA VAL A 261 16.74 2.42 -1.56
C VAL A 261 15.71 1.35 -1.19
N PHE A 262 14.78 1.05 -2.08
CA PHE A 262 13.80 -0.01 -1.89
C PHE A 262 14.44 -1.39 -1.72
N LEU A 263 15.42 -1.74 -2.55
CA LEU A 263 16.13 -3.02 -2.46
C LEU A 263 16.93 -3.12 -1.17
N ILE A 264 17.67 -2.06 -0.78
CA ILE A 264 18.42 -1.99 0.49
C ILE A 264 17.47 -2.18 1.68
N LYS A 265 16.29 -1.50 1.67
CA LYS A 265 15.26 -1.66 2.69
C LYS A 265 14.82 -3.12 2.84
N ASN A 266 14.56 -3.81 1.73
CA ASN A 266 14.16 -5.22 1.76
C ASN A 266 15.28 -6.12 2.28
N VAL A 267 16.51 -5.90 1.84
CA VAL A 267 17.67 -6.68 2.32
C VAL A 267 17.84 -6.50 3.83
N ILE A 268 17.80 -5.28 4.34
CA ILE A 268 17.90 -5.01 5.78
C ILE A 268 16.77 -5.73 6.54
N ALA A 269 15.53 -5.61 6.08
CA ALA A 269 14.37 -6.18 6.79
C ALA A 269 14.34 -7.72 6.77
N SER A 270 14.75 -8.36 5.67
CA SER A 270 14.45 -9.79 5.42
C SER A 270 15.53 -10.57 4.68
N SER A 271 16.68 -9.97 4.37
CA SER A 271 17.70 -10.63 3.54
C SER A 271 17.22 -11.09 2.15
N THR A 272 16.20 -10.43 1.60
CA THR A 272 15.69 -10.70 0.26
C THR A 272 15.61 -9.42 -0.56
N LEU A 273 15.79 -9.48 -1.87
CA LEU A 273 15.60 -8.32 -2.75
C LEU A 273 14.09 -8.00 -2.92
N LEU A 274 13.26 -9.02 -3.01
CA LEU A 274 11.80 -8.92 -3.13
C LEU A 274 11.14 -9.87 -2.13
N TYR A 275 10.75 -9.36 -0.97
CA TYR A 275 10.07 -10.15 0.04
C TYR A 275 8.59 -10.40 -0.33
N PRO A 276 8.03 -11.61 -0.16
CA PRO A 276 8.62 -12.84 0.40
C PRO A 276 9.09 -13.85 -0.67
N VAL A 277 9.73 -13.41 -1.73
CA VAL A 277 10.11 -14.23 -2.89
C VAL A 277 11.41 -14.99 -2.62
N PRO A 278 11.39 -16.35 -2.38
CA PRO A 278 12.54 -17.09 -1.88
C PRO A 278 13.76 -17.11 -2.81
N PHE A 279 13.57 -17.07 -4.13
CA PHE A 279 14.71 -17.08 -5.08
C PHE A 279 15.49 -15.74 -5.12
N THR A 280 15.00 -14.69 -4.45
CA THR A 280 15.68 -13.39 -4.32
C THR A 280 16.46 -13.25 -3.00
N LYS A 281 16.59 -14.34 -2.24
CA LYS A 281 17.30 -14.37 -0.95
C LYS A 281 18.80 -14.10 -1.10
N LEU A 282 19.38 -13.50 -0.08
CA LEU A 282 20.81 -13.36 0.12
C LEU A 282 21.23 -14.15 1.36
N ASP A 283 22.39 -14.81 1.31
CA ASP A 283 22.88 -15.63 2.41
C ASP A 283 23.53 -14.74 3.48
N THR A 284 22.71 -14.16 4.35
CA THR A 284 23.13 -13.38 5.50
C THR A 284 22.71 -14.08 6.79
N TYR A 285 23.30 -13.66 7.94
CA TYR A 285 22.96 -14.24 9.26
C TYR A 285 21.51 -13.96 9.70
N TRP A 286 20.84 -12.96 9.10
CA TRP A 286 19.47 -12.58 9.41
C TRP A 286 18.45 -13.04 8.37
N LEU A 287 18.83 -13.95 7.49
CA LEU A 287 17.87 -14.57 6.58
C LEU A 287 16.81 -15.32 7.42
N PRO A 288 15.51 -15.04 7.25
CA PRO A 288 14.46 -15.80 7.89
C PRO A 288 14.50 -17.29 7.48
N ASP A 289 14.03 -18.15 8.36
CA ASP A 289 13.88 -19.57 8.03
C ASP A 289 13.05 -19.74 6.75
N LEU A 290 13.53 -20.55 5.81
CA LEU A 290 12.89 -20.72 4.51
C LEU A 290 11.45 -21.24 4.62
N ARG A 291 11.14 -22.01 5.66
CA ARG A 291 9.78 -22.48 5.95
C ARG A 291 8.82 -21.33 6.24
N ILE A 292 9.31 -20.24 6.87
CA ILE A 292 8.52 -19.01 7.11
C ILE A 292 8.26 -18.27 5.80
N LEU A 293 9.27 -18.15 4.93
CA LEU A 293 9.09 -17.53 3.60
C LEU A 293 8.09 -18.32 2.75
N GLU A 294 8.18 -19.65 2.76
CA GLU A 294 7.24 -20.54 2.07
C GLU A 294 5.83 -20.44 2.65
N LEU A 295 5.68 -20.33 3.97
CA LEU A 295 4.39 -20.19 4.63
C LEU A 295 3.64 -18.95 4.14
N SER A 296 4.34 -17.81 3.94
CA SER A 296 3.74 -16.61 3.37
C SER A 296 3.16 -16.85 1.98
N ASN A 297 3.90 -17.55 1.11
CA ASN A 297 3.44 -17.90 -0.23
C ASN A 297 2.28 -18.92 -0.20
N GLN A 298 2.34 -19.88 0.73
CA GLN A 298 1.26 -20.85 0.91
C GLN A 298 -0.04 -20.20 1.36
N LYS A 299 0.02 -19.31 2.36
CA LYS A 299 -1.14 -18.51 2.80
C LYS A 299 -1.71 -17.68 1.64
N ALA A 300 -0.86 -17.00 0.86
CA ALA A 300 -1.30 -16.22 -0.29
C ALA A 300 -2.03 -17.08 -1.34
N SER A 301 -1.56 -18.31 -1.59
CA SER A 301 -2.19 -19.28 -2.49
C SER A 301 -3.55 -19.75 -1.96
N VAL A 302 -3.67 -20.06 -0.68
CA VAL A 302 -4.94 -20.46 -0.03
C VAL A 302 -5.97 -19.34 -0.08
N TYR A 303 -5.56 -18.08 0.19
CA TYR A 303 -6.45 -16.91 0.08
C TYR A 303 -6.90 -16.61 -1.35
N THR A 304 -6.17 -17.08 -2.37
CA THR A 304 -6.61 -16.99 -3.78
C THR A 304 -7.96 -17.67 -4.01
N PHE A 305 -8.22 -18.76 -3.28
CA PHE A 305 -9.44 -19.58 -3.37
C PHE A 305 -10.34 -19.44 -2.13
N ASP A 306 -10.26 -18.31 -1.41
CA ASP A 306 -11.09 -18.04 -0.23
C ASP A 306 -11.10 -19.17 0.80
N ARG A 307 -9.97 -19.87 0.95
CA ARG A 307 -9.73 -21.02 1.85
C ARG A 307 -10.56 -22.30 1.54
N TYR A 308 -11.16 -22.40 0.36
CA TYR A 308 -11.89 -23.61 -0.03
C TYR A 308 -11.00 -24.83 -0.24
N PHE A 309 -9.71 -24.62 -0.52
CA PHE A 309 -8.74 -25.68 -0.77
C PHE A 309 -7.56 -25.61 0.19
N THR A 310 -7.03 -26.76 0.55
CA THR A 310 -5.76 -26.89 1.26
C THR A 310 -4.58 -26.62 0.30
N ILE A 311 -3.42 -26.32 0.87
CA ILE A 311 -2.21 -26.09 0.06
C ILE A 311 -1.82 -27.30 -0.80
N ASN A 312 -2.04 -28.52 -0.31
CA ASN A 312 -1.72 -29.76 -1.05
C ASN A 312 -2.64 -29.93 -2.26
N GLU A 313 -3.93 -29.66 -2.11
CA GLU A 313 -4.89 -29.69 -3.23
C GLU A 313 -4.52 -28.61 -4.27
N ILE A 314 -4.19 -27.38 -3.83
CA ILE A 314 -3.77 -26.30 -4.75
C ILE A 314 -2.50 -26.67 -5.51
N LYS A 315 -1.52 -27.30 -4.85
CA LYS A 315 -0.28 -27.76 -5.51
C LYS A 315 -0.53 -28.84 -6.55
N ALA A 316 -1.51 -29.72 -6.33
CA ALA A 316 -1.89 -30.77 -7.25
C ALA A 316 -2.65 -30.29 -8.50
N MET A 317 -3.25 -29.07 -8.44
CA MET A 317 -4.04 -28.53 -9.55
C MET A 317 -3.15 -28.05 -10.70
N SER A 318 -3.55 -28.34 -11.94
CA SER A 318 -3.02 -27.70 -13.14
C SER A 318 -3.38 -26.20 -13.19
N PHE A 319 -2.68 -25.40 -14.01
CA PHE A 319 -3.00 -23.99 -14.19
C PHE A 319 -4.45 -23.75 -14.63
N LEU A 320 -4.96 -24.55 -15.56
CA LEU A 320 -6.33 -24.45 -16.06
C LEU A 320 -7.36 -24.79 -14.96
N GLN A 321 -7.11 -25.80 -14.13
CA GLN A 321 -7.97 -26.10 -12.99
C GLN A 321 -7.97 -24.96 -11.97
N LYS A 322 -6.80 -24.38 -11.64
CA LYS A 322 -6.72 -23.19 -10.77
C LYS A 322 -7.53 -22.03 -11.33
N PHE A 323 -7.41 -21.77 -12.63
CA PHE A 323 -8.14 -20.68 -13.29
C PHE A 323 -9.66 -20.94 -13.30
N TYR A 324 -10.08 -22.17 -13.59
CA TYR A 324 -11.50 -22.56 -13.54
C TYR A 324 -12.09 -22.36 -12.14
N TYR A 325 -11.43 -22.89 -11.11
CA TYR A 325 -11.89 -22.72 -9.74
C TYR A 325 -11.87 -21.27 -9.28
N TRP A 326 -10.89 -20.47 -9.67
CA TRP A 326 -10.84 -19.05 -9.38
C TRP A 326 -12.03 -18.27 -9.96
N LEU A 327 -12.55 -18.70 -11.11
CA LEU A 327 -13.76 -18.14 -11.72
C LEU A 327 -15.07 -18.71 -11.18
N SER A 328 -15.06 -19.83 -10.46
CA SER A 328 -16.29 -20.57 -10.08
C SER A 328 -16.52 -20.68 -8.57
N ILE A 329 -15.50 -20.49 -7.75
CA ILE A 329 -15.58 -20.65 -6.30
C ILE A 329 -15.84 -19.31 -5.60
N GLY A 330 -16.81 -19.35 -4.68
CA GLY A 330 -17.20 -18.17 -3.90
C GLY A 330 -18.20 -17.27 -4.64
N ARG A 331 -19.20 -16.79 -3.94
CA ARG A 331 -20.27 -16.00 -4.59
C ARG A 331 -19.79 -14.63 -5.06
N LEU A 332 -19.36 -13.79 -4.13
CA LEU A 332 -18.92 -12.41 -4.44
C LEU A 332 -17.58 -12.40 -5.18
N GLN A 333 -16.65 -13.27 -4.77
CA GLN A 333 -15.34 -13.36 -5.38
C GLN A 333 -15.42 -13.82 -6.84
N THR A 334 -16.26 -14.81 -7.14
CA THR A 334 -16.55 -15.23 -8.53
C THR A 334 -17.03 -14.06 -9.39
N ILE A 335 -18.00 -13.28 -8.91
CA ILE A 335 -18.51 -12.13 -9.66
C ILE A 335 -17.39 -11.14 -9.97
N ILE A 336 -16.56 -10.83 -8.96
CA ILE A 336 -15.44 -9.91 -9.14
C ILE A 336 -14.41 -10.50 -10.13
N ASN A 337 -14.01 -11.76 -9.98
CA ASN A 337 -13.02 -12.40 -10.84
C ASN A 337 -13.48 -12.51 -12.29
N CYS A 338 -14.76 -12.86 -12.51
CA CYS A 338 -15.37 -12.83 -13.85
C CYS A 338 -15.38 -11.41 -14.43
N PHE A 339 -15.74 -10.41 -13.65
CA PHE A 339 -15.73 -9.01 -14.08
C PHE A 339 -14.32 -8.55 -14.50
N LEU A 340 -13.28 -8.90 -13.71
CA LEU A 340 -11.88 -8.60 -14.04
C LEU A 340 -11.47 -9.25 -15.37
N THR A 341 -11.78 -10.53 -15.54
CA THR A 341 -11.45 -11.29 -16.76
C THR A 341 -12.16 -10.71 -17.98
N ILE A 342 -13.46 -10.46 -17.88
CA ILE A 342 -14.26 -9.87 -18.95
C ILE A 342 -13.70 -8.49 -19.32
N THR A 343 -13.34 -7.67 -18.33
CA THR A 343 -12.77 -6.33 -18.58
C THR A 343 -11.48 -6.41 -19.40
N ILE A 344 -10.58 -7.34 -19.07
CA ILE A 344 -9.33 -7.54 -19.81
C ILE A 344 -9.61 -7.95 -21.27
N VAL A 345 -10.52 -8.91 -21.46
CA VAL A 345 -10.88 -9.41 -22.79
C VAL A 345 -11.53 -8.29 -23.64
N VAL A 346 -12.53 -7.60 -23.09
CA VAL A 346 -13.23 -6.50 -23.77
C VAL A 346 -12.24 -5.36 -24.11
N PHE A 347 -11.33 -5.04 -23.20
CA PHE A 347 -10.31 -4.04 -23.47
C PHE A 347 -9.35 -4.48 -24.59
N GLY A 348 -8.99 -5.75 -24.64
CA GLY A 348 -8.17 -6.31 -25.73
C GLY A 348 -8.81 -6.06 -27.11
N PHE A 349 -10.09 -6.38 -27.25
CA PHE A 349 -10.85 -6.08 -28.46
C PHE A 349 -10.95 -4.56 -28.74
N PHE A 350 -11.25 -3.77 -27.71
CA PHE A 350 -11.30 -2.30 -27.82
C PHE A 350 -9.98 -1.73 -28.34
N ALA A 351 -8.85 -2.13 -27.77
CA ALA A 351 -7.53 -1.67 -28.15
C ALA A 351 -7.16 -2.09 -29.59
N PHE A 352 -7.52 -3.33 -29.97
CA PHE A 352 -7.31 -3.86 -31.31
C PHE A 352 -8.09 -3.05 -32.36
N PHE A 353 -9.38 -2.81 -32.15
CA PHE A 353 -10.20 -2.04 -33.09
C PHE A 353 -9.82 -0.56 -33.14
N LYS A 354 -9.33 0.03 -32.04
CA LYS A 354 -8.82 1.41 -32.02
C LYS A 354 -7.49 1.57 -32.74
N LYS A 355 -6.77 0.48 -33.04
CA LYS A 355 -5.46 0.48 -33.69
C LYS A 355 -4.47 1.42 -32.98
N ASN A 356 -4.60 1.57 -31.66
CA ASN A 356 -3.76 2.46 -30.87
C ASN A 356 -2.74 1.62 -30.10
N PHE A 357 -1.48 1.82 -30.44
CA PHE A 357 -0.38 1.05 -29.84
C PHE A 357 -0.24 1.26 -28.33
N ILE A 358 -0.50 2.47 -27.81
CA ILE A 358 -0.45 2.77 -26.37
C ILE A 358 -1.49 1.94 -25.62
N TYR A 359 -2.70 1.80 -26.18
CA TYR A 359 -3.75 0.97 -25.57
C TYR A 359 -3.42 -0.52 -25.67
N LEU A 360 -2.91 -0.95 -26.84
CA LEU A 360 -2.53 -2.35 -27.05
C LEU A 360 -1.42 -2.76 -26.10
N SER A 361 -0.36 -1.94 -25.96
CA SER A 361 0.75 -2.21 -25.03
C SER A 361 0.27 -2.25 -23.56
N LEU A 362 -0.67 -1.40 -23.17
CA LEU A 362 -1.29 -1.45 -21.84
C LEU A 362 -2.04 -2.76 -21.63
N GLY A 363 -2.87 -3.16 -22.58
CA GLY A 363 -3.60 -4.43 -22.51
C GLY A 363 -2.68 -5.64 -22.34
N ILE A 364 -1.63 -5.71 -23.17
CA ILE A 364 -0.64 -6.80 -23.12
C ILE A 364 0.05 -6.84 -21.75
N ILE A 365 0.52 -5.71 -21.25
CA ILE A 365 1.26 -5.68 -19.98
C ILE A 365 0.35 -6.00 -18.78
N ILE A 366 -0.93 -5.64 -18.82
CA ILE A 366 -1.90 -6.02 -17.80
C ILE A 366 -2.21 -7.52 -17.86
N ILE A 367 -2.26 -8.13 -19.03
CA ILE A 367 -2.38 -9.59 -19.17
C ILE A 367 -1.16 -10.28 -18.55
N ILE A 368 0.05 -9.84 -18.90
CA ILE A 368 1.31 -10.39 -18.33
C ILE A 368 1.30 -10.25 -16.81
N LYS A 369 0.97 -9.07 -16.28
CA LYS A 369 0.82 -8.84 -14.85
C LYS A 369 -0.17 -9.81 -14.23
N SER A 370 -1.35 -9.95 -14.82
CA SER A 370 -2.42 -10.79 -14.26
C SER A 370 -2.00 -12.26 -14.19
N VAL A 371 -1.29 -12.77 -15.21
CA VAL A 371 -0.73 -14.13 -15.21
C VAL A 371 0.34 -14.31 -14.13
N ILE A 372 1.27 -13.36 -14.02
CA ILE A 372 2.33 -13.41 -12.99
C ILE A 372 1.70 -13.37 -11.59
N VAL A 373 0.81 -12.41 -11.33
CA VAL A 373 0.15 -12.27 -10.03
C VAL A 373 -0.67 -13.50 -9.69
N PHE A 374 -1.42 -14.05 -10.64
CA PHE A 374 -2.21 -15.27 -10.45
C PHE A 374 -1.35 -16.47 -10.06
N SER A 375 -0.12 -16.55 -10.55
CA SER A 375 0.82 -17.64 -10.21
C SER A 375 1.27 -17.61 -8.74
N PHE A 376 1.24 -16.44 -8.08
CA PHE A 376 1.61 -16.28 -6.67
C PHE A 376 0.39 -16.11 -5.76
N SER A 377 -0.52 -15.19 -6.12
CA SER A 377 -1.73 -14.88 -5.36
C SER A 377 -2.77 -14.21 -6.25
N GLY A 378 -3.77 -14.96 -6.68
CA GLY A 378 -4.86 -14.49 -7.54
C GLY A 378 -5.93 -13.65 -6.82
N GLN A 379 -5.62 -13.02 -5.67
CA GLN A 379 -6.56 -12.15 -4.99
C GLN A 379 -6.89 -10.93 -5.86
N PHE A 380 -8.17 -10.62 -6.01
CA PHE A 380 -8.66 -9.53 -6.87
C PHE A 380 -8.00 -8.17 -6.58
N ARG A 381 -7.65 -7.89 -5.30
CA ARG A 381 -6.99 -6.65 -4.87
C ARG A 381 -5.62 -6.43 -5.53
N PHE A 382 -4.98 -7.50 -5.99
CA PHE A 382 -3.69 -7.44 -6.67
C PHE A 382 -3.80 -7.25 -8.20
N ILE A 383 -5.01 -7.25 -8.74
CA ILE A 383 -5.28 -7.09 -10.17
C ILE A 383 -5.98 -5.75 -10.45
N ILE A 384 -6.78 -5.27 -9.49
CA ILE A 384 -7.72 -4.15 -9.65
C ILE A 384 -7.03 -2.83 -10.03
N ASP A 385 -5.79 -2.59 -9.59
CA ASP A 385 -5.01 -1.38 -9.94
C ASP A 385 -4.72 -1.26 -11.44
N GLY A 386 -4.69 -2.40 -12.18
CA GLY A 386 -4.60 -2.42 -13.63
C GLY A 386 -5.98 -2.33 -14.31
N ILE A 387 -7.04 -2.82 -13.67
CA ILE A 387 -8.39 -2.87 -14.27
C ILE A 387 -9.02 -1.48 -14.35
N PHE A 388 -8.89 -0.65 -13.31
CA PHE A 388 -9.43 0.71 -13.35
C PHE A 388 -8.90 1.57 -14.48
N PRO A 389 -7.60 1.56 -14.82
CA PRO A 389 -7.09 2.17 -16.04
C PRO A 389 -7.75 1.68 -17.33
N LEU A 390 -7.98 0.37 -17.47
CA LEU A 390 -8.64 -0.19 -18.66
C LEU A 390 -10.07 0.34 -18.79
N LEU A 391 -10.84 0.27 -17.70
CA LEU A 391 -12.20 0.82 -17.65
C LEU A 391 -12.21 2.32 -17.97
N TYR A 392 -11.31 3.08 -17.35
CA TYR A 392 -11.23 4.52 -17.56
C TYR A 392 -11.00 4.87 -19.04
N ILE A 393 -10.08 4.18 -19.72
CA ILE A 393 -9.80 4.39 -21.15
C ILE A 393 -11.03 4.04 -22.00
N MET A 394 -11.73 2.93 -21.72
CA MET A 394 -12.93 2.51 -22.47
C MET A 394 -14.08 3.51 -22.35
N PHE A 395 -14.28 4.06 -21.14
CA PHE A 395 -15.37 4.99 -20.88
C PHE A 395 -15.03 6.46 -21.18
N TYR A 396 -13.75 6.81 -21.34
CA TYR A 396 -13.32 8.20 -21.59
C TYR A 396 -14.00 8.85 -22.82
N PRO A 397 -14.26 8.14 -23.95
CA PRO A 397 -14.93 8.72 -25.09
C PRO A 397 -16.41 9.06 -24.86
N CYS A 398 -17.02 8.54 -23.79
CA CYS A 398 -18.42 8.81 -23.46
C CYS A 398 -18.59 10.28 -23.04
N ARG A 399 -19.19 11.10 -23.89
CA ARG A 399 -19.46 12.52 -23.63
C ARG A 399 -20.65 12.69 -22.68
N ILE A 400 -20.47 12.31 -21.42
CA ILE A 400 -21.50 12.50 -20.39
C ILE A 400 -21.40 13.94 -19.86
N GLY A 401 -22.51 14.66 -19.83
CA GLY A 401 -22.55 16.03 -19.31
C GLY A 401 -22.08 16.10 -17.85
N LYS A 402 -21.31 17.13 -17.50
CA LYS A 402 -20.70 17.32 -16.17
C LYS A 402 -21.69 17.15 -15.02
N THR A 403 -22.89 17.72 -15.14
CA THR A 403 -23.94 17.63 -14.10
C THR A 403 -24.40 16.18 -13.87
N LYS A 404 -24.57 15.39 -14.95
CA LYS A 404 -24.95 13.97 -14.86
C LYS A 404 -23.84 13.15 -14.18
N VAL A 405 -22.56 13.41 -14.51
CA VAL A 405 -21.43 12.75 -13.88
C VAL A 405 -21.38 13.05 -12.38
N PHE A 406 -21.61 14.30 -11.98
CA PHE A 406 -21.60 14.67 -10.57
C PHE A 406 -22.80 14.07 -9.80
N ALA A 407 -23.99 14.10 -10.37
CA ALA A 407 -25.17 13.49 -9.73
C ALA A 407 -25.00 11.97 -9.55
N ALA A 408 -24.58 11.26 -10.61
CA ALA A 408 -24.29 9.83 -10.53
C ALA A 408 -23.12 9.53 -9.58
N GLY A 409 -22.07 10.34 -9.62
CA GLY A 409 -20.95 10.26 -8.68
C GLY A 409 -21.41 10.40 -7.23
N LEU A 410 -22.23 11.39 -6.92
CA LEU A 410 -22.77 11.59 -5.58
C LEU A 410 -23.56 10.36 -5.10
N SER A 411 -24.42 9.82 -5.95
CA SER A 411 -25.19 8.60 -5.61
C SER A 411 -24.24 7.43 -5.28
N PHE A 412 -23.16 7.28 -6.02
CA PHE A 412 -22.16 6.25 -5.79
C PHE A 412 -21.38 6.48 -4.47
N PHE A 413 -21.00 7.72 -4.18
CA PHE A 413 -20.37 8.10 -2.91
C PHE A 413 -21.27 7.79 -1.71
N LEU A 414 -22.54 8.18 -1.78
CA LEU A 414 -23.50 7.94 -0.70
C LEU A 414 -23.78 6.43 -0.52
N LEU A 415 -23.87 5.67 -1.61
CA LEU A 415 -24.05 4.22 -1.55
C LEU A 415 -22.88 3.55 -0.81
N PHE A 416 -21.63 3.84 -1.21
CA PHE A 416 -20.46 3.24 -0.58
C PHE A 416 -20.25 3.76 0.85
N LEU A 417 -20.59 5.00 1.14
CA LEU A 417 -20.59 5.53 2.51
C LEU A 417 -21.57 4.74 3.39
N ALA A 418 -22.77 4.48 2.89
CA ALA A 418 -23.76 3.68 3.62
C ALA A 418 -23.29 2.23 3.83
N ILE A 419 -22.70 1.60 2.80
CA ILE A 419 -22.16 0.23 2.91
C ILE A 419 -21.06 0.16 3.97
N THR A 420 -20.08 1.07 3.90
CA THR A 420 -18.93 1.06 4.81
C THR A 420 -19.27 1.53 6.22
N GLY A 421 -20.28 2.39 6.36
CA GLY A 421 -20.75 2.90 7.65
C GLY A 421 -21.76 1.99 8.36
N TYR A 422 -22.18 0.89 7.75
CA TYR A 422 -23.16 -0.02 8.32
C TYR A 422 -22.53 -1.35 8.78
N PRO A 423 -22.21 -1.48 10.09
CA PRO A 423 -21.48 -2.63 10.63
C PRO A 423 -22.04 -4.01 10.25
N PRO A 424 -23.36 -4.25 10.17
CA PRO A 424 -23.91 -5.55 9.77
C PRO A 424 -23.45 -6.01 8.39
N ILE A 425 -23.30 -5.10 7.42
CA ILE A 425 -22.78 -5.42 6.08
C ILE A 425 -21.32 -5.80 6.18
N LEU A 426 -20.51 -5.01 6.92
CA LEU A 426 -19.08 -5.27 7.10
C LEU A 426 -18.83 -6.60 7.82
N LYS A 427 -19.57 -6.90 8.89
CA LYS A 427 -19.50 -8.18 9.60
C LYS A 427 -19.82 -9.38 8.69
N ARG A 428 -20.74 -9.20 7.76
CA ARG A 428 -21.07 -10.24 6.77
C ARG A 428 -19.97 -10.41 5.72
N THR A 429 -19.26 -9.33 5.39
CA THR A 429 -18.20 -9.35 4.37
C THR A 429 -16.88 -9.92 4.91
N ILE A 430 -16.61 -9.75 6.20
CA ILE A 430 -15.39 -10.23 6.88
C ILE A 430 -15.73 -11.02 8.16
N PRO A 431 -16.52 -12.09 8.07
CA PRO A 431 -17.09 -12.80 9.23
C PRO A 431 -16.01 -13.44 10.12
N ASP A 432 -14.89 -13.87 9.55
CA ASP A 432 -13.80 -14.54 10.25
C ASP A 432 -12.91 -13.59 11.06
N PHE A 433 -13.06 -12.28 10.86
CA PHE A 433 -12.26 -11.31 11.59
C PHE A 433 -12.86 -11.00 12.96
N LYS A 434 -12.23 -11.46 14.02
CA LYS A 434 -12.78 -11.43 15.39
C LYS A 434 -13.13 -10.02 15.89
N LEU A 435 -12.44 -8.96 15.42
CA LEU A 435 -12.76 -7.57 15.77
C LEU A 435 -14.08 -7.07 15.18
N THR A 436 -14.66 -7.77 14.19
CA THR A 436 -15.95 -7.38 13.60
C THR A 436 -17.07 -7.23 14.63
N ARG A 437 -16.99 -7.99 15.76
CA ARG A 437 -17.96 -7.91 16.85
C ARG A 437 -17.98 -6.55 17.54
N TRP A 438 -16.86 -5.81 17.48
CA TRP A 438 -16.72 -4.49 18.13
C TRP A 438 -17.02 -3.33 17.19
N MET A 439 -17.24 -3.60 15.90
CA MET A 439 -17.60 -2.57 14.95
C MET A 439 -18.89 -1.88 15.39
N ARG A 440 -18.83 -0.56 15.49
CA ARG A 440 -19.96 0.33 15.77
C ARG A 440 -20.37 1.04 14.49
N GLY A 441 -21.53 1.60 14.42
CA GLY A 441 -21.91 2.52 13.37
C GLY A 441 -21.28 3.89 13.58
N PHE A 442 -21.63 4.85 12.73
CA PHE A 442 -21.28 6.25 12.90
C PHE A 442 -21.77 6.77 14.27
N THR A 443 -20.87 7.44 15.00
CA THR A 443 -21.19 8.18 16.21
C THR A 443 -21.01 9.67 15.96
N LYS A 444 -21.59 10.52 16.83
CA LYS A 444 -21.38 11.98 16.74
C LYS A 444 -19.90 12.34 16.88
N ASN A 445 -19.16 11.59 17.69
CA ASN A 445 -17.72 11.81 17.89
C ASN A 445 -16.90 11.50 16.64
N SER A 446 -17.29 10.50 15.84
CA SER A 446 -16.61 10.14 14.59
C SER A 446 -16.61 11.28 13.56
N LEU A 447 -17.53 12.25 13.69
CA LEU A 447 -17.56 13.44 12.82
C LEU A 447 -16.41 14.41 13.10
N LEU A 448 -15.88 14.39 14.32
CA LEU A 448 -14.82 15.31 14.76
C LEU A 448 -13.47 14.63 14.88
N VAL A 449 -13.45 13.39 15.33
CA VAL A 449 -12.23 12.63 15.60
C VAL A 449 -12.40 11.23 14.97
N PRO A 450 -11.48 10.80 14.09
CA PRO A 450 -11.46 9.44 13.56
C PRO A 450 -11.45 8.40 14.68
N GLU A 451 -12.29 7.38 14.54
CA GLU A 451 -12.36 6.30 15.53
C GLU A 451 -11.17 5.34 15.38
N ASN A 452 -10.72 4.82 16.53
CA ASN A 452 -9.67 3.80 16.56
C ASN A 452 -9.94 2.82 17.71
N TYR A 453 -9.36 1.62 17.61
CA TYR A 453 -9.39 0.65 18.70
C TYR A 453 -8.20 0.88 19.65
N VAL A 454 -8.40 0.55 20.92
CA VAL A 454 -7.35 0.47 21.92
C VAL A 454 -7.45 -0.91 22.55
N LEU A 455 -6.49 -1.76 22.34
CA LEU A 455 -6.42 -3.11 22.88
C LEU A 455 -5.43 -3.20 24.03
N ASN A 456 -4.19 -2.89 23.79
CA ASN A 456 -3.06 -2.65 24.73
C ASN A 456 -3.05 -3.52 26.01
N LYS A 457 -3.42 -4.82 25.90
CA LYS A 457 -3.30 -5.82 26.97
C LYS A 457 -2.25 -6.84 26.57
N TYR A 458 -1.21 -6.95 27.38
CA TYR A 458 -0.09 -7.85 27.12
C TYR A 458 0.61 -8.28 28.41
N THR A 459 1.33 -9.38 28.33
CA THR A 459 2.28 -9.83 29.38
C THR A 459 3.69 -9.74 28.86
N LYS A 460 4.65 -9.46 29.76
CA LYS A 460 6.08 -9.42 29.43
C LYS A 460 6.68 -10.79 29.64
N GLU A 461 7.40 -11.28 28.65
CA GLU A 461 8.04 -12.58 28.65
C GLU A 461 9.48 -12.49 28.14
N LYS A 462 10.24 -13.56 28.36
CA LYS A 462 11.64 -13.68 27.90
C LYS A 462 11.95 -15.09 27.44
N ILE A 463 12.57 -15.22 26.26
CA ILE A 463 13.14 -16.48 25.76
C ILE A 463 14.54 -16.21 25.22
N GLY A 464 15.52 -16.93 25.75
CA GLY A 464 16.93 -16.68 25.44
C GLY A 464 17.36 -15.26 25.81
N ASN A 465 17.84 -14.49 24.83
CA ASN A 465 18.25 -13.10 25.03
C ASN A 465 17.20 -12.06 24.59
N LEU A 466 16.00 -12.49 24.21
CA LEU A 466 14.93 -11.61 23.75
C LEU A 466 13.87 -11.42 24.83
N ASP A 467 13.69 -10.18 25.30
CA ASP A 467 12.55 -9.74 26.08
C ASP A 467 11.46 -9.25 25.12
N PHE A 468 10.22 -9.70 25.31
CA PHE A 468 9.10 -9.40 24.41
C PHE A 468 7.76 -9.32 25.13
N ASN A 469 6.77 -8.76 24.46
CA ASN A 469 5.40 -8.66 24.95
C ASN A 469 4.52 -9.67 24.23
N VAL A 470 3.68 -10.39 24.95
CA VAL A 470 2.68 -11.32 24.42
C VAL A 470 1.32 -10.66 24.48
N SER A 471 0.73 -10.41 23.31
CA SER A 471 -0.61 -9.84 23.22
C SER A 471 -1.66 -10.81 23.78
N HIS A 472 -2.61 -10.31 24.58
CA HIS A 472 -3.79 -11.07 25.01
C HIS A 472 -4.85 -11.21 23.90
N TYR A 473 -4.61 -10.60 22.75
CA TYR A 473 -5.47 -10.68 21.58
C TYR A 473 -4.84 -11.56 20.52
N PHE A 474 -5.63 -11.93 19.54
CA PHE A 474 -5.16 -12.71 18.38
C PHE A 474 -4.34 -11.88 17.38
N VAL A 475 -4.09 -10.60 17.71
CA VAL A 475 -3.26 -9.64 16.95
C VAL A 475 -2.37 -8.87 17.93
N ASP A 476 -1.23 -8.43 17.51
CA ASP A 476 -0.29 -7.61 18.29
C ASP A 476 -0.51 -6.10 18.12
N TYR A 477 -1.36 -5.71 17.22
CA TYR A 477 -1.87 -4.37 16.91
C TYR A 477 -1.16 -3.20 17.64
N ASP A 478 -1.62 -2.84 18.84
CA ASP A 478 -1.08 -1.75 19.68
C ASP A 478 -0.17 -2.23 20.83
N THR A 479 0.24 -3.50 20.81
CA THR A 479 1.20 -4.05 21.76
C THR A 479 2.58 -3.46 21.50
N PRO A 480 3.28 -2.94 22.54
CA PRO A 480 4.61 -2.37 22.36
C PRO A 480 5.62 -3.39 21.79
N PRO A 481 6.40 -3.06 20.76
CA PRO A 481 7.39 -3.97 20.20
C PRO A 481 8.61 -4.16 21.15
N PRO A 482 9.29 -5.34 21.13
CA PRO A 482 8.95 -6.56 20.39
C PRO A 482 7.66 -7.19 20.89
N ALA A 483 6.76 -7.57 20.00
CA ALA A 483 5.47 -8.14 20.33
C ALA A 483 5.21 -9.40 19.51
N PHE A 484 4.48 -10.34 20.13
CA PHE A 484 3.98 -11.54 19.49
C PHE A 484 2.54 -11.81 19.89
N ASN A 485 1.75 -12.30 18.97
CA ASN A 485 0.49 -12.95 19.29
C ASN A 485 0.67 -14.47 19.45
N ARG A 486 -0.33 -15.14 19.98
CA ARG A 486 -0.24 -16.59 20.26
C ARG A 486 -0.10 -17.45 19.00
N GLU A 487 -0.64 -17.02 17.87
CA GLU A 487 -0.52 -17.78 16.60
C GLU A 487 0.94 -17.79 16.12
N GLU A 488 1.66 -16.69 16.29
CA GLU A 488 3.08 -16.59 15.96
C GLU A 488 3.96 -17.40 16.90
N LEU A 489 3.71 -17.30 18.21
CA LEU A 489 4.43 -18.11 19.19
C LEU A 489 4.24 -19.61 18.94
N LYS A 490 3.02 -20.03 18.58
CA LYS A 490 2.73 -21.40 18.17
C LYS A 490 3.52 -21.81 16.93
N LEU A 491 3.56 -20.93 15.92
CA LEU A 491 4.34 -21.19 14.71
C LEU A 491 5.82 -21.45 15.04
N TYR A 492 6.44 -20.62 15.87
CA TYR A 492 7.84 -20.79 16.27
C TYR A 492 8.05 -22.06 17.07
N LEU A 493 7.13 -22.41 17.96
CA LEU A 493 7.16 -23.66 18.71
C LEU A 493 7.09 -24.87 17.78
N ASP A 494 6.17 -24.87 16.83
CA ASP A 494 5.97 -25.96 15.85
C ASP A 494 7.19 -26.12 14.93
N LEU A 495 7.85 -25.03 14.58
CA LEU A 495 9.09 -25.04 13.79
C LEU A 495 10.35 -25.34 14.60
N GLY A 496 10.28 -25.31 15.94
CA GLY A 496 11.40 -25.53 16.84
C GLY A 496 12.47 -24.44 16.78
N ILE A 497 12.09 -23.21 16.44
CA ILE A 497 12.98 -22.04 16.31
C ILE A 497 12.39 -20.84 17.05
N PHE A 498 13.26 -19.88 17.42
CA PHE A 498 12.82 -18.62 18.00
C PHE A 498 13.77 -17.48 17.64
N PRO A 499 13.27 -16.26 17.39
CA PRO A 499 14.14 -15.11 17.10
C PRO A 499 14.97 -14.74 18.32
N GLN A 500 16.23 -14.39 18.08
CA GLN A 500 17.17 -13.89 19.10
C GLN A 500 17.80 -12.59 18.60
N MET A 501 18.16 -11.72 19.53
CA MET A 501 18.92 -10.52 19.24
C MET A 501 20.37 -10.88 18.90
N LYS A 502 20.95 -10.23 17.89
CA LYS A 502 22.38 -10.35 17.57
C LYS A 502 23.26 -9.80 18.69
N ASP A 503 22.81 -8.74 19.34
CA ASP A 503 23.44 -8.09 20.48
C ASP A 503 22.37 -7.86 21.54
N SER A 504 22.50 -8.50 22.69
CA SER A 504 21.52 -8.44 23.79
C SER A 504 21.33 -7.04 24.38
N THR A 505 22.26 -6.13 24.13
CA THR A 505 22.24 -4.74 24.63
C THR A 505 21.70 -3.74 23.60
N ASN A 506 21.63 -4.14 22.33
CA ASN A 506 21.24 -3.23 21.25
C ASN A 506 20.35 -3.90 20.19
N ILE A 507 19.06 -3.70 20.32
CA ILE A 507 18.04 -4.23 19.40
C ILE A 507 18.28 -3.85 17.94
N ARG A 508 18.93 -2.71 17.67
CA ARG A 508 19.21 -2.23 16.31
C ARG A 508 20.28 -3.04 15.58
N LYS A 509 21.06 -3.87 16.28
CA LYS A 509 21.96 -4.84 15.67
C LYS A 509 21.23 -6.00 14.99
N GLY A 510 19.92 -6.11 15.23
CA GLY A 510 19.02 -6.99 14.51
C GLY A 510 18.78 -8.34 15.13
N PHE A 511 18.03 -9.13 14.40
CA PHE A 511 17.53 -10.44 14.81
C PHE A 511 17.98 -11.53 13.86
N TYR A 512 18.09 -12.74 14.40
CA TYR A 512 18.34 -13.96 13.64
C TYR A 512 17.55 -15.12 14.25
N MET A 513 17.25 -16.13 13.46
CA MET A 513 16.61 -17.34 13.96
C MET A 513 17.60 -18.30 14.61
N LYS A 514 17.24 -18.83 15.78
CA LYS A 514 18.00 -19.84 16.53
C LYS A 514 17.08 -21.05 16.81
N LYS A 515 17.64 -22.27 16.81
CA LYS A 515 16.94 -23.46 17.29
C LYS A 515 16.65 -23.31 18.79
N LEU A 516 15.43 -23.65 19.20
CA LEU A 516 15.03 -23.68 20.60
C LEU A 516 15.81 -24.76 21.37
N MET A 517 16.40 -24.37 22.49
CA MET A 517 16.93 -25.32 23.49
C MET A 517 15.76 -25.98 24.24
N PRO A 518 15.94 -27.18 24.82
CA PRO A 518 14.85 -27.86 25.54
C PRO A 518 14.17 -27.02 26.62
N GLU A 519 14.94 -26.25 27.39
CA GLU A 519 14.43 -25.33 28.42
C GLU A 519 13.66 -24.15 27.82
N GLU A 520 14.15 -23.56 26.74
CA GLU A 520 13.48 -22.49 26.00
C GLU A 520 12.14 -22.98 25.42
N LYS A 521 12.13 -24.21 24.88
CA LYS A 521 10.92 -24.86 24.36
C LYS A 521 9.87 -25.08 25.46
N ALA A 522 10.26 -25.66 26.58
CA ALA A 522 9.38 -25.86 27.73
C ALA A 522 8.82 -24.52 28.26
N ARG A 523 9.63 -23.47 28.29
CA ARG A 523 9.18 -22.13 28.68
C ARG A 523 8.15 -21.58 27.68
N LEU A 524 8.38 -21.72 26.36
CA LEU A 524 7.46 -21.27 25.33
C LEU A 524 6.12 -22.02 25.42
N GLU A 525 6.14 -23.33 25.67
CA GLU A 525 4.95 -24.15 25.92
C GLU A 525 4.16 -23.63 27.13
N LYS A 526 4.86 -23.27 28.23
CA LYS A 526 4.22 -22.69 29.41
C LYS A 526 3.55 -21.33 29.13
N ILE A 527 4.22 -20.45 28.37
CA ILE A 527 3.65 -19.16 27.93
C ILE A 527 2.37 -19.39 27.12
N MET A 528 2.37 -20.38 26.24
CA MET A 528 1.19 -20.73 25.43
C MET A 528 0.02 -21.28 26.23
N GLN A 529 0.27 -21.91 27.38
CA GLN A 529 -0.75 -22.49 28.26
C GLN A 529 -1.30 -21.49 29.29
N SER A 530 -0.62 -20.35 29.52
CA SER A 530 -1.10 -19.34 30.47
C SER A 530 -2.46 -18.80 30.01
N PRO A 531 -3.47 -18.69 30.90
CA PRO A 531 -4.77 -18.10 30.56
C PRO A 531 -4.62 -16.62 30.22
N ASP A 532 -5.53 -16.13 29.35
CA ASP A 532 -5.65 -14.72 28.94
C ASP A 532 -6.03 -13.82 30.12
#